data_4c59d1949dd1ef8fecb32168ce7631a6
#
_entry.id   4c59d1949dd1ef8fecb32168ce7631a6
#
_cell.length_a   1.000
_cell.length_b   1.000
_cell.length_c   1.000
_cell.angle_alpha   90.00
_cell.angle_beta   90.00
_cell.angle_gamma   90.00
#
_symmetry.space_group_name_H-M   'P 1'
#
loop_
_entity.id
_entity.type
_entity.pdbx_description
1 polymer ?
#
loop_
_entity_poly.entity_id
_entity_poly.type
_entity_poly.pdbx_seq_one_letter_code
_entity_poly.pdbx_strand_id
1 'polypeptide(L)'
;MYGSGILKGLGVTLKHFLDTYWDDIRWLGKHRYYSPEGLAYRSSKNTRGIFTIQYPEEKLPVPEEFRYIPFLVYDVDTNGAQSIRCTSYGICAKVCPPQCIWIVRSTDPKTGRPIPEPKEYTIDIDVCMNCGFCAEFCPFDAIKMDHDYEIAVYDRHKTNLLNKTKLMKPASYYASIRPNNYALEEEARTLAEAAKTARKAIKG
;
A
#
# COMPACT_ATOMS: atom_id res chain seq x y z
N MET A 1 -41.99 18.09 -25.30
CA MET A 1 -41.59 19.49 -25.25
C MET A 1 -40.11 19.60 -25.48
N TYR A 2 -39.69 20.12 -26.63
CA TYR A 2 -38.28 20.38 -26.93
C TYR A 2 -37.81 21.54 -26.01
N GLY A 3 -36.72 21.36 -25.28
CA GLY A 3 -36.11 22.39 -24.43
C GLY A 3 -36.27 22.21 -22.92
N SER A 4 -37.16 21.37 -22.40
CA SER A 4 -37.33 21.16 -20.96
C SER A 4 -36.08 20.50 -20.32
N GLY A 5 -35.33 19.70 -21.07
CA GLY A 5 -34.06 19.12 -20.62
C GLY A 5 -32.97 20.17 -20.46
N ILE A 6 -32.91 21.16 -21.35
CA ILE A 6 -31.95 22.27 -21.28
C ILE A 6 -32.21 23.11 -20.02
N LEU A 7 -33.47 23.47 -19.77
CA LEU A 7 -33.86 24.24 -18.59
C LEU A 7 -33.54 23.47 -17.28
N LYS A 8 -33.79 22.15 -17.26
CA LYS A 8 -33.39 21.31 -16.12
C LYS A 8 -31.87 21.29 -15.92
N GLY A 9 -31.11 21.14 -16.99
CA GLY A 9 -29.63 21.15 -16.93
C GLY A 9 -29.11 22.50 -16.42
N LEU A 10 -29.61 23.61 -16.93
CA LEU A 10 -29.28 24.96 -16.45
C LEU A 10 -29.66 25.14 -14.96
N GLY A 11 -30.81 24.60 -14.55
CA GLY A 11 -31.23 24.61 -13.15
C GLY A 11 -30.27 23.86 -12.22
N VAL A 12 -29.72 22.73 -12.67
CA VAL A 12 -28.71 21.97 -11.91
C VAL A 12 -27.41 22.77 -11.78
N THR A 13 -26.91 23.35 -12.86
CA THR A 13 -25.67 24.15 -12.81
C THR A 13 -25.85 25.41 -11.95
N LEU A 14 -27.00 26.10 -12.07
CA LEU A 14 -27.32 27.26 -11.21
C LEU A 14 -27.37 26.84 -9.72
N LYS A 15 -27.99 25.70 -9.42
CA LYS A 15 -28.03 25.18 -8.06
C LYS A 15 -26.61 24.94 -7.50
N HIS A 16 -25.75 24.26 -8.26
CA HIS A 16 -24.36 24.03 -7.84
C HIS A 16 -23.58 25.33 -7.62
N PHE A 17 -23.81 26.33 -8.47
CA PHE A 17 -23.22 27.64 -8.32
C PHE A 17 -23.66 28.31 -7.01
N LEU A 18 -24.96 28.32 -6.71
CA LEU A 18 -25.48 28.87 -5.46
C LEU A 18 -25.02 28.09 -4.23
N ASP A 19 -25.00 26.76 -4.31
CA ASP A 19 -24.52 25.88 -3.24
C ASP A 19 -23.04 26.16 -2.89
N THR A 20 -22.21 26.56 -3.85
CA THR A 20 -20.81 26.93 -3.64
C THR A 20 -20.67 28.09 -2.66
N TYR A 21 -21.43 29.17 -2.89
CA TYR A 21 -21.42 30.35 -2.02
C TYR A 21 -22.08 30.09 -0.67
N TRP A 22 -23.17 29.33 -0.68
CA TRP A 22 -23.90 28.99 0.54
C TRP A 22 -23.07 28.16 1.50
N ASP A 23 -22.32 27.23 0.97
CA ASP A 23 -21.40 26.41 1.78
C ASP A 23 -20.24 27.24 2.34
N ASP A 24 -19.70 28.19 1.59
CA ASP A 24 -18.65 29.08 2.10
C ASP A 24 -19.15 29.96 3.24
N ILE A 25 -20.37 30.50 3.13
CA ILE A 25 -21.02 31.26 4.20
C ILE A 25 -21.26 30.37 5.42
N ARG A 26 -21.69 29.12 5.26
CA ARG A 26 -21.94 28.17 6.34
C ARG A 26 -20.66 27.82 7.11
N TRP A 27 -19.52 27.82 6.41
CA TRP A 27 -18.20 27.55 7.00
C TRP A 27 -17.50 28.83 7.50
N LEU A 28 -18.15 29.97 7.48
CA LEU A 28 -17.59 31.25 7.92
C LEU A 28 -17.00 31.13 9.33
N GLY A 29 -15.68 31.38 9.45
CA GLY A 29 -14.95 31.22 10.71
C GLY A 29 -14.49 29.79 11.05
N LYS A 30 -14.80 28.78 10.22
CA LYS A 30 -14.26 27.43 10.34
C LYS A 30 -13.33 27.16 9.18
N HIS A 31 -12.26 26.41 9.43
CA HIS A 31 -11.30 26.04 8.39
C HIS A 31 -11.90 24.97 7.46
N ARG A 32 -12.53 25.39 6.35
CA ARG A 32 -13.04 24.49 5.33
C ARG A 32 -11.92 23.79 4.55
N TYR A 33 -10.81 24.50 4.33
CA TYR A 33 -9.61 24.04 3.66
C TYR A 33 -8.48 23.88 4.67
N TYR A 34 -7.53 23.02 4.37
CA TYR A 34 -6.33 22.76 5.18
C TYR A 34 -6.63 22.26 6.61
N SER A 35 -7.82 21.69 6.83
CA SER A 35 -8.19 21.08 8.10
C SER A 35 -8.72 19.65 7.90
N PRO A 36 -8.49 18.72 8.87
CA PRO A 36 -9.00 17.36 8.78
C PRO A 36 -10.53 17.29 8.70
N GLU A 37 -11.22 18.16 9.42
CA GLU A 37 -12.69 18.25 9.41
C GLU A 37 -13.22 18.72 8.05
N GLY A 38 -12.60 19.77 7.50
CA GLY A 38 -12.94 20.29 6.18
C GLY A 38 -12.67 19.27 5.07
N LEU A 39 -11.57 18.52 5.16
CA LEU A 39 -11.25 17.43 4.24
C LEU A 39 -12.29 16.30 4.33
N ALA A 40 -12.63 15.86 5.55
CA ALA A 40 -13.64 14.84 5.76
C ALA A 40 -15.01 15.24 5.23
N TYR A 41 -15.41 16.50 5.42
CA TYR A 41 -16.65 17.04 4.84
C TYR A 41 -16.62 17.00 3.30
N ARG A 42 -15.58 17.55 2.68
CA ARG A 42 -15.44 17.61 1.21
C ARG A 42 -15.32 16.23 0.56
N SER A 43 -14.84 15.23 1.29
CA SER A 43 -14.76 13.83 0.84
C SER A 43 -16.05 13.04 1.12
N SER A 44 -17.01 13.62 1.84
CA SER A 44 -18.25 12.93 2.23
C SER A 44 -19.28 12.92 1.10
N LYS A 45 -20.24 11.98 1.17
CA LYS A 45 -21.39 11.88 0.25
C LYS A 45 -22.33 13.09 0.32
N ASN A 46 -22.28 13.85 1.43
CA ASN A 46 -23.15 14.98 1.70
C ASN A 46 -22.53 16.33 1.34
N THR A 47 -21.36 16.30 0.71
CA THR A 47 -20.68 17.54 0.29
C THR A 47 -21.50 18.28 -0.75
N ARG A 48 -21.50 19.61 -0.68
CA ARG A 48 -22.12 20.52 -1.64
C ARG A 48 -21.09 21.55 -2.07
N GLY A 49 -21.34 22.17 -3.22
CA GLY A 49 -20.48 23.22 -3.75
C GLY A 49 -19.09 22.69 -4.16
N ILE A 50 -18.03 23.33 -3.71
CA ILE A 50 -16.65 22.97 -4.04
C ILE A 50 -16.19 21.79 -3.18
N PHE A 51 -15.79 20.70 -3.83
CA PHE A 51 -15.27 19.49 -3.19
C PHE A 51 -13.80 19.21 -3.54
N THR A 52 -13.12 20.16 -4.17
CA THR A 52 -11.72 20.04 -4.58
C THR A 52 -10.80 19.85 -3.36
N ILE A 53 -9.86 18.93 -3.49
CA ILE A 53 -8.79 18.70 -2.51
C ILE A 53 -7.58 19.54 -2.92
N GLN A 54 -7.00 20.26 -1.98
CA GLN A 54 -5.90 21.19 -2.21
C GLN A 54 -4.55 20.44 -2.17
N TYR A 55 -4.34 19.54 -3.13
CA TYR A 55 -3.06 18.84 -3.27
C TYR A 55 -1.96 19.83 -3.70
N PRO A 56 -0.70 19.77 -3.13
CA PRO A 56 -0.19 18.71 -2.25
C PRO A 56 -0.41 18.92 -0.74
N GLU A 57 -0.96 20.06 -0.31
CA GLU A 57 -1.13 20.39 1.11
C GLU A 57 -2.19 19.53 1.78
N GLU A 58 -3.21 19.14 1.03
CA GLU A 58 -4.24 18.20 1.46
C GLU A 58 -4.17 16.92 0.62
N LYS A 59 -4.21 15.78 1.29
CA LYS A 59 -4.21 14.46 0.65
C LYS A 59 -5.42 13.66 1.11
N LEU A 60 -6.08 12.98 0.16
CA LEU A 60 -7.12 12.02 0.51
C LEU A 60 -6.50 10.83 1.24
N PRO A 61 -7.18 10.31 2.29
CA PRO A 61 -6.76 9.07 2.90
C PRO A 61 -6.79 7.94 1.87
N VAL A 62 -5.69 7.22 1.78
CA VAL A 62 -5.55 6.08 0.87
C VAL A 62 -6.36 4.91 1.42
N PRO A 63 -7.23 4.24 0.62
CA PRO A 63 -7.96 3.07 1.07
C PRO A 63 -7.01 1.90 1.40
N GLU A 64 -7.38 1.06 2.35
CA GLU A 64 -6.55 -0.06 2.83
C GLU A 64 -6.10 -0.99 1.70
N GLU A 65 -6.95 -1.23 0.70
CA GLU A 65 -6.66 -2.11 -0.43
C GLU A 65 -5.87 -1.43 -1.57
N PHE A 66 -5.39 -0.22 -1.36
CA PHE A 66 -4.56 0.46 -2.35
C PHE A 66 -3.26 -0.30 -2.61
N ARG A 67 -2.85 -0.36 -3.89
CA ARG A 67 -1.67 -1.09 -4.34
C ARG A 67 -0.76 -0.16 -5.11
N TYR A 68 0.47 0.00 -4.61
CA TYR A 68 1.47 0.76 -5.35
C TYR A 68 2.83 0.05 -5.31
N ILE A 69 3.81 0.56 -4.60
CA ILE A 69 5.16 -0.01 -4.57
C ILE A 69 5.16 -1.30 -3.73
N PRO A 70 5.69 -2.43 -4.24
CA PRO A 70 5.89 -3.60 -3.39
C PRO A 70 7.05 -3.40 -2.42
N PHE A 71 6.90 -3.87 -1.19
CA PHE A 71 7.94 -3.84 -0.16
C PHE A 71 8.09 -5.17 0.55
N LEU A 72 9.25 -5.39 1.19
CA LEU A 72 9.57 -6.61 1.92
C LEU A 72 9.33 -6.41 3.41
N VAL A 73 8.57 -7.32 4.01
CA VAL A 73 8.29 -7.30 5.45
C VAL A 73 9.39 -8.00 6.22
N TYR A 74 9.83 -7.37 7.31
CA TYR A 74 10.67 -8.01 8.31
C TYR A 74 10.03 -7.94 9.70
N ASP A 75 10.23 -8.98 10.48
CA ASP A 75 9.84 -9.03 11.88
C ASP A 75 11.01 -8.57 12.76
N VAL A 76 10.70 -7.97 13.89
CA VAL A 76 11.70 -7.56 14.90
C VAL A 76 11.50 -8.43 16.12
N ASP A 77 12.50 -9.21 16.47
CA ASP A 77 12.49 -10.04 17.67
C ASP A 77 12.60 -9.19 18.95
N THR A 78 12.27 -9.78 20.09
CA THR A 78 12.39 -9.16 21.42
C THR A 78 13.77 -8.60 21.72
N ASN A 79 14.81 -9.15 21.08
CA ASN A 79 16.20 -8.72 21.19
C ASN A 79 16.61 -7.64 20.17
N GLY A 80 15.66 -7.13 19.38
CA GLY A 80 15.92 -6.14 18.33
C GLY A 80 16.53 -6.71 17.04
N ALA A 81 16.69 -8.01 16.91
CA ALA A 81 17.18 -8.65 15.70
C ALA A 81 16.11 -8.60 14.60
N GLN A 82 16.50 -8.19 13.38
CA GLN A 82 15.64 -8.12 12.23
C GLN A 82 15.65 -9.46 11.49
N SER A 83 14.49 -10.06 11.32
CA SER A 83 14.29 -11.29 10.56
C SER A 83 13.42 -11.02 9.34
N ILE A 84 13.99 -11.18 8.13
CA ILE A 84 13.24 -11.00 6.89
C ILE A 84 12.36 -12.23 6.63
N ARG A 85 11.08 -12.01 6.30
CA ARG A 85 10.16 -13.11 5.96
C ARG A 85 10.49 -13.77 4.61
N CYS A 86 11.20 -13.07 3.74
CA CYS A 86 11.53 -13.54 2.40
C CYS A 86 12.54 -14.69 2.42
N THR A 87 12.17 -15.83 1.85
CA THR A 87 13.01 -17.05 1.74
C THR A 87 13.69 -17.20 0.38
N SER A 88 13.69 -16.18 -0.47
CA SER A 88 14.26 -16.21 -1.83
C SER A 88 13.73 -17.33 -2.73
N TYR A 89 12.47 -17.70 -2.56
CA TYR A 89 11.85 -18.79 -3.34
C TYR A 89 11.68 -18.45 -4.82
N GLY A 90 11.57 -17.15 -5.16
CA GLY A 90 11.59 -16.66 -6.53
C GLY A 90 10.23 -16.71 -7.26
N ILE A 91 9.12 -17.06 -6.61
CA ILE A 91 7.77 -17.03 -7.21
C ILE A 91 7.42 -15.62 -7.66
N CYS A 92 7.67 -14.60 -6.81
CA CYS A 92 7.36 -13.20 -7.11
C CYS A 92 8.02 -12.72 -8.43
N ALA A 93 9.24 -13.14 -8.71
CA ALA A 93 9.92 -12.83 -9.97
C ALA A 93 9.28 -13.58 -11.17
N LYS A 94 8.84 -14.83 -10.97
CA LYS A 94 8.22 -15.65 -12.03
C LYS A 94 6.81 -15.19 -12.41
N VAL A 95 6.01 -14.75 -11.43
CA VAL A 95 4.64 -14.26 -11.66
C VAL A 95 4.57 -12.81 -12.09
N CYS A 96 5.70 -12.10 -12.04
CA CYS A 96 5.77 -10.69 -12.42
C CYS A 96 5.61 -10.54 -13.95
N PRO A 97 4.54 -9.90 -14.47
CA PRO A 97 4.34 -9.76 -15.90
C PRO A 97 5.46 -8.98 -16.60
N PRO A 98 5.90 -7.81 -16.09
CA PRO A 98 7.02 -7.07 -16.68
C PRO A 98 8.40 -7.62 -16.28
N GLN A 99 8.47 -8.65 -15.42
CA GLN A 99 9.71 -9.26 -14.93
C GLN A 99 10.70 -8.25 -14.33
N CYS A 100 10.20 -7.30 -13.55
CA CYS A 100 10.97 -6.21 -12.93
C CYS A 100 11.59 -6.57 -11.57
N ILE A 101 11.62 -7.85 -11.20
CA ILE A 101 12.12 -8.33 -9.89
C ILE A 101 13.31 -9.24 -10.11
N TRP A 102 14.45 -8.91 -9.51
CA TRP A 102 15.67 -9.73 -9.53
C TRP A 102 16.03 -10.16 -8.11
N ILE A 103 16.33 -11.44 -7.96
CA ILE A 103 16.62 -12.05 -6.67
C ILE A 103 17.88 -12.89 -6.77
N VAL A 104 18.85 -12.61 -5.92
CA VAL A 104 20.03 -13.45 -5.73
C VAL A 104 19.93 -14.08 -4.35
N ARG A 105 19.95 -15.40 -4.31
CA ARG A 105 19.87 -16.17 -3.05
C ARG A 105 21.20 -16.12 -2.30
N SER A 106 21.12 -16.02 -0.97
CA SER A 106 22.29 -16.14 -0.09
C SER A 106 22.83 -17.57 -0.07
N THR A 107 24.15 -17.71 0.07
CA THR A 107 24.84 -18.99 0.25
C THR A 107 25.69 -18.93 1.52
N ASP A 108 25.74 -20.02 2.25
CA ASP A 108 26.61 -20.16 3.42
C ASP A 108 28.07 -20.14 2.96
N PRO A 109 28.92 -19.24 3.45
CA PRO A 109 30.32 -19.15 3.05
C PRO A 109 31.16 -20.37 3.44
N LYS A 110 30.71 -21.17 4.43
CA LYS A 110 31.43 -22.36 4.89
C LYS A 110 31.04 -23.63 4.16
N THR A 111 29.73 -23.80 3.88
CA THR A 111 29.20 -25.06 3.32
C THR A 111 28.79 -24.93 1.85
N GLY A 112 28.74 -23.71 1.29
CA GLY A 112 28.24 -23.43 -0.05
C GLY A 112 26.74 -23.71 -0.27
N ARG A 113 26.03 -24.09 0.81
CA ARG A 113 24.60 -24.41 0.72
C ARG A 113 23.75 -23.14 0.64
N PRO A 114 22.66 -23.13 -0.13
CA PRO A 114 21.76 -21.99 -0.21
C PRO A 114 21.05 -21.78 1.15
N ILE A 115 21.11 -20.55 1.64
CA ILE A 115 20.37 -20.10 2.83
C ILE A 115 19.02 -19.54 2.37
N PRO A 116 17.93 -19.76 3.12
CA PRO A 116 16.59 -19.22 2.79
C PRO A 116 16.48 -17.71 3.12
N GLU A 117 17.33 -16.93 2.48
CA GLU A 117 17.38 -15.47 2.61
C GLU A 117 17.91 -14.83 1.32
N PRO A 118 17.38 -13.69 0.85
CA PRO A 118 17.93 -12.98 -0.30
C PRO A 118 19.23 -12.26 0.07
N LYS A 119 20.31 -12.56 -0.67
CA LYS A 119 21.52 -11.75 -0.69
C LYS A 119 21.24 -10.40 -1.33
N GLU A 120 20.61 -10.44 -2.49
CA GLU A 120 20.18 -9.26 -3.22
C GLU A 120 18.72 -9.42 -3.62
N TYR A 121 17.99 -8.35 -3.52
CA TYR A 121 16.61 -8.24 -3.97
C TYR A 121 16.42 -6.85 -4.55
N THR A 122 16.07 -6.78 -5.83
CA THR A 122 15.93 -5.50 -6.54
C THR A 122 14.62 -5.48 -7.31
N ILE A 123 13.94 -4.36 -7.25
CA ILE A 123 12.75 -4.07 -8.07
C ILE A 123 12.99 -2.78 -8.85
N ASP A 124 12.74 -2.81 -10.15
CA ASP A 124 12.64 -1.61 -10.98
C ASP A 124 11.19 -1.12 -10.94
N ILE A 125 10.95 -0.03 -10.20
CA ILE A 125 9.60 0.51 -10.04
C ILE A 125 9.11 1.29 -11.25
N ASP A 126 9.97 1.72 -12.16
CA ASP A 126 9.57 2.39 -13.41
C ASP A 126 8.97 1.43 -14.43
N VAL A 127 9.30 0.16 -14.32
CA VAL A 127 8.75 -0.92 -15.16
C VAL A 127 7.60 -1.64 -14.44
N CYS A 128 7.53 -1.52 -13.12
CA CYS A 128 6.53 -2.17 -12.29
C CYS A 128 5.11 -1.67 -12.63
N MET A 129 4.18 -2.59 -12.88
CA MET A 129 2.77 -2.29 -13.15
C MET A 129 1.93 -2.11 -11.88
N ASN A 130 2.52 -2.24 -10.69
CA ASN A 130 1.84 -2.19 -9.40
C ASN A 130 0.62 -3.15 -9.28
N CYS A 131 0.64 -4.25 -10.02
CA CYS A 131 -0.46 -5.22 -10.09
C CYS A 131 -0.69 -6.02 -8.81
N GLY A 132 0.34 -6.17 -7.96
CA GLY A 132 0.27 -6.89 -6.69
C GLY A 132 0.41 -8.41 -6.76
N PHE A 133 0.60 -9.02 -7.94
CA PHE A 133 0.76 -10.47 -8.05
C PHE A 133 1.94 -11.00 -7.23
N CYS A 134 3.03 -10.25 -7.13
CA CYS A 134 4.16 -10.62 -6.29
C CYS A 134 3.77 -10.78 -4.81
N ALA A 135 2.83 -9.98 -4.33
CA ALA A 135 2.30 -10.06 -2.96
C ALA A 135 1.28 -11.20 -2.81
N GLU A 136 0.34 -11.33 -3.75
CA GLU A 136 -0.71 -12.37 -3.69
C GLU A 136 -0.15 -13.80 -3.80
N PHE A 137 0.86 -14.00 -4.65
CA PHE A 137 1.46 -15.33 -4.85
C PHE A 137 2.61 -15.65 -3.89
N CYS A 138 2.91 -14.78 -2.91
CA CYS A 138 3.95 -15.06 -1.92
C CYS A 138 3.44 -15.98 -0.81
N PRO A 139 3.92 -17.24 -0.70
CA PRO A 139 3.42 -18.18 0.30
C PRO A 139 3.94 -17.88 1.71
N PHE A 140 4.81 -16.88 1.87
CA PHE A 140 5.45 -16.51 3.13
C PHE A 140 4.99 -15.15 3.66
N ASP A 141 4.03 -14.52 2.98
CA ASP A 141 3.59 -13.15 3.33
C ASP A 141 4.73 -12.15 3.46
N ALA A 142 5.79 -12.37 2.68
CA ALA A 142 7.04 -11.63 2.78
C ALA A 142 7.06 -10.35 1.96
N ILE A 143 6.18 -10.21 0.96
CA ILE A 143 6.07 -9.03 0.12
C ILE A 143 4.65 -8.49 0.18
N LYS A 144 4.53 -7.19 0.38
CA LYS A 144 3.25 -6.49 0.51
C LYS A 144 3.26 -5.23 -0.36
N MET A 145 2.08 -4.66 -0.60
CA MET A 145 1.91 -3.44 -1.40
C MET A 145 1.79 -2.21 -0.49
N ASP A 146 2.55 -1.19 -0.82
CA ASP A 146 2.62 0.06 -0.07
C ASP A 146 1.50 1.04 -0.45
N HIS A 147 1.32 2.05 0.38
CA HIS A 147 0.46 3.20 0.15
C HIS A 147 1.23 4.44 -0.31
N ASP A 148 2.56 4.37 -0.36
CA ASP A 148 3.41 5.46 -0.83
C ASP A 148 3.39 5.51 -2.36
N TYR A 149 2.91 6.63 -2.93
CA TYR A 149 2.74 6.84 -4.37
C TYR A 149 3.52 8.05 -4.92
N GLU A 150 4.15 8.82 -4.05
CA GLU A 150 4.89 10.03 -4.44
C GLU A 150 6.35 9.70 -4.76
N ILE A 151 6.59 9.14 -5.95
CA ILE A 151 7.91 8.64 -6.37
C ILE A 151 8.57 9.47 -7.46
N ALA A 152 8.16 10.71 -7.65
CA ALA A 152 8.75 11.58 -8.66
C ALA A 152 10.23 11.85 -8.35
N VAL A 153 11.11 11.55 -9.29
CA VAL A 153 12.57 11.68 -9.15
C VAL A 153 13.21 12.16 -10.46
N TYR A 154 14.38 12.80 -10.36
CA TYR A 154 15.13 13.25 -11.53
C TYR A 154 16.05 12.17 -12.13
N ASP A 155 16.48 11.20 -11.34
CA ASP A 155 17.41 10.14 -11.75
C ASP A 155 16.79 8.75 -11.52
N ARG A 156 16.36 8.13 -12.60
CA ARG A 156 15.78 6.80 -12.60
C ARG A 156 16.70 5.73 -11.99
N HIS A 157 17.94 5.68 -12.44
CA HIS A 157 18.85 4.58 -12.10
C HIS A 157 19.29 4.58 -10.63
N LYS A 158 19.38 5.76 -10.02
CA LYS A 158 19.78 5.86 -8.61
C LYS A 158 18.65 5.70 -7.63
N THR A 159 17.46 6.08 -8.03
CA THR A 159 16.34 6.21 -7.09
C THR A 159 15.28 5.11 -7.27
N ASN A 160 14.93 4.78 -8.52
CA ASN A 160 13.81 3.90 -8.84
C ASN A 160 14.21 2.42 -8.97
N LEU A 161 15.50 2.11 -8.94
CA LEU A 161 15.98 0.76 -8.66
C LEU A 161 16.03 0.55 -7.14
N LEU A 162 14.98 -0.04 -6.60
CA LEU A 162 14.87 -0.29 -5.17
C LEU A 162 15.59 -1.58 -4.80
N ASN A 163 16.65 -1.45 -4.02
CA ASN A 163 17.39 -2.59 -3.48
C ASN A 163 16.73 -3.13 -2.20
N LYS A 164 17.21 -4.30 -1.72
CA LYS A 164 16.73 -4.97 -0.49
C LYS A 164 16.56 -3.99 0.68
N THR A 165 17.55 -3.15 0.94
CA THR A 165 17.54 -2.23 2.09
C THR A 165 16.43 -1.18 1.99
N LYS A 166 16.20 -0.63 0.80
CA LYS A 166 15.13 0.36 0.57
C LYS A 166 13.73 -0.29 0.61
N LEU A 167 13.64 -1.57 0.22
CA LEU A 167 12.38 -2.31 0.19
C LEU A 167 11.96 -2.84 1.56
N MET A 168 12.89 -2.99 2.51
CA MET A 168 12.58 -3.55 3.82
C MET A 168 11.81 -2.57 4.71
N LYS A 169 10.61 -2.97 5.14
CA LYS A 169 9.78 -2.24 6.10
C LYS A 169 9.34 -3.17 7.25
N PRO A 170 9.23 -2.66 8.48
CA PRO A 170 8.83 -3.50 9.62
C PRO A 170 7.37 -3.94 9.54
N ALA A 171 7.04 -5.08 10.15
CA ALA A 171 5.67 -5.58 10.23
C ALA A 171 4.71 -4.59 10.91
N SER A 172 5.21 -3.77 11.85
CA SER A 172 4.42 -2.68 12.47
C SER A 172 3.98 -1.60 11.47
N TYR A 173 4.81 -1.30 10.47
CA TYR A 173 4.42 -0.41 9.39
C TYR A 173 3.29 -1.03 8.56
N TYR A 174 3.40 -2.32 8.21
CA TYR A 174 2.33 -3.02 7.49
C TYR A 174 1.01 -2.99 8.27
N ALA A 175 1.07 -3.25 9.59
CA ALA A 175 -0.10 -3.16 10.46
C ALA A 175 -0.73 -1.76 10.49
N SER A 176 0.06 -0.70 10.34
CA SER A 176 -0.47 0.68 10.33
C SER A 176 -1.20 1.05 9.05
N ILE A 177 -0.76 0.54 7.88
CA ILE A 177 -1.37 0.84 6.58
C ILE A 177 -2.52 -0.12 6.22
N ARG A 178 -2.50 -1.37 6.73
CA ARG A 178 -3.49 -2.42 6.46
C ARG A 178 -3.90 -3.16 7.74
N PRO A 179 -4.59 -2.50 8.67
CA PRO A 179 -4.90 -3.08 9.98
C PRO A 179 -5.80 -4.30 9.90
N ASN A 180 -6.83 -4.30 9.03
CA ASN A 180 -7.74 -5.43 8.90
C ASN A 180 -7.05 -6.65 8.27
N ASN A 181 -6.29 -6.44 7.20
CA ASN A 181 -5.56 -7.51 6.53
C ASN A 181 -4.47 -8.09 7.43
N TYR A 182 -3.75 -7.23 8.17
CA TYR A 182 -2.75 -7.68 9.13
C TYR A 182 -3.35 -8.56 10.23
N ALA A 183 -4.50 -8.18 10.78
CA ALA A 183 -5.19 -8.97 11.81
C ALA A 183 -5.59 -10.36 11.30
N LEU A 184 -6.16 -10.44 10.09
CA LEU A 184 -6.54 -11.72 9.47
C LEU A 184 -5.32 -12.62 9.19
N GLU A 185 -4.21 -12.03 8.73
CA GLU A 185 -2.97 -12.78 8.49
C GLU A 185 -2.35 -13.31 9.79
N GLU A 186 -2.33 -12.52 10.87
CA GLU A 186 -1.82 -12.96 12.16
C GLU A 186 -2.69 -14.07 12.77
N GLU A 187 -4.00 -13.99 12.65
CA GLU A 187 -4.89 -15.10 13.05
C GLU A 187 -4.60 -16.37 12.26
N ALA A 188 -4.43 -16.26 10.93
CA ALA A 188 -4.10 -17.41 10.09
C ALA A 188 -2.73 -18.01 10.44
N ARG A 189 -1.73 -17.19 10.77
CA ARG A 189 -0.39 -17.62 11.18
C ARG A 189 -0.44 -18.36 12.52
N THR A 190 -1.14 -17.81 13.52
CA THR A 190 -1.28 -18.45 14.83
C THR A 190 -1.97 -19.81 14.73
N LEU A 191 -3.03 -19.91 13.92
CA LEU A 191 -3.70 -21.17 13.64
C LEU A 191 -2.81 -22.20 12.94
N ALA A 192 -2.01 -21.73 11.95
CA ALA A 192 -1.07 -22.61 11.25
C ALA A 192 0.07 -23.11 12.15
N GLU A 193 0.55 -22.29 13.08
CA GLU A 193 1.56 -22.67 14.08
C GLU A 193 1.00 -23.67 15.10
N ALA A 194 -0.21 -23.44 15.59
CA ALA A 194 -0.92 -24.38 16.49
C ALA A 194 -1.12 -25.74 15.81
N ALA A 195 -1.52 -25.76 14.54
CA ALA A 195 -1.68 -26.98 13.74
C ALA A 195 -0.35 -27.73 13.54
N LYS A 196 0.76 -27.00 13.30
CA LYS A 196 2.11 -27.60 13.18
C LYS A 196 2.55 -28.23 14.49
N THR A 197 2.31 -27.55 15.61
CA THR A 197 2.65 -28.05 16.97
C THR A 197 1.85 -29.31 17.31
N ALA A 198 0.53 -29.31 17.04
CA ALA A 198 -0.31 -30.48 17.23
C ALA A 198 0.15 -31.69 16.38
N ARG A 199 0.51 -31.45 15.11
CA ARG A 199 1.06 -32.52 14.23
C ARG A 199 2.40 -33.08 14.70
N LYS A 200 3.27 -32.26 15.31
CA LYS A 200 4.51 -32.73 15.91
C LYS A 200 4.27 -33.59 17.15
N ALA A 201 3.29 -33.20 18.00
CA ALA A 201 2.93 -33.97 19.21
C ALA A 201 2.32 -35.36 18.89
N ILE A 202 1.66 -35.50 17.72
CA ILE A 202 1.10 -36.80 17.29
C ILE A 202 2.17 -37.74 16.68
N LYS A 203 3.29 -37.17 16.20
CA LYS A 203 4.37 -37.96 15.54
C LYS A 203 5.52 -38.37 16.48
N GLY A 204 5.58 -37.84 17.68
CA GLY A 204 6.54 -38.22 18.74
C GLY A 204 5.91 -39.09 19.77
#